data_9291ab85ef3aef723cc30d089c7abfc8
#
_entry.id   9291ab85ef3aef723cc30d089c7abfc8
#
_cell.length_a   1.000
_cell.length_b   1.000
_cell.length_c   1.000
_cell.angle_alpha   90.00
_cell.angle_beta   90.00
_cell.angle_gamma   90.00
#
_symmetry.space_group_name_H-M   'P 1'
#
loop_
_entity.id
_entity.type
_entity.pdbx_description
1 polymer ?
#
loop_
_entity_poly.entity_id
_entity_poly.type
_entity_poly.pdbx_seq_one_letter_code
_entity_poly.pdbx_strand_id
1 'polypeptide(L)'
;MAYGKRTEKAREGIDREKFYPLPDAVKLVKDRAKAKFDETIEVAMNLGVDPRHADQMVRGVVNLPNGSGRTQRVAVFARGAKAEEAKAAGADIVGAEDLVEKVTAGQIDFDRCIATPDLMPLVGRLGKVLGPRGLMPNPKVGTVTADVTNAVRGAKGGSVEFRVEKAGIIHAGVGKASFSAEKLVENVRAFADAVQKAKPAGAKGSFVQKISLSSTMGPGVKIEPSTVFRAEGAKA
;
A
#
# COMPACT_ATOMS: atom_id res chain seq x y z
N MET A 1 24.12 8.59 -17.46
CA MET A 1 23.01 9.48 -17.90
C MET A 1 23.04 10.75 -17.10
N ALA A 2 23.01 11.91 -17.77
CA ALA A 2 22.89 13.20 -17.09
C ALA A 2 21.47 13.36 -16.56
N TYR A 3 21.31 13.73 -15.30
CA TYR A 3 20.01 14.04 -14.70
C TYR A 3 19.63 15.48 -15.04
N GLY A 4 18.32 15.77 -15.11
CA GLY A 4 17.88 17.15 -15.26
C GLY A 4 18.20 17.98 -14.00
N LYS A 5 18.40 19.28 -14.16
CA LYS A 5 18.80 20.24 -13.11
C LYS A 5 18.04 20.13 -11.79
N ARG A 6 16.74 19.83 -11.86
CA ARG A 6 15.90 19.62 -10.66
C ARG A 6 16.31 18.36 -9.89
N THR A 7 16.56 17.26 -10.59
CA THR A 7 16.94 15.97 -9.98
C THR A 7 18.36 16.05 -9.41
N GLU A 8 19.27 16.80 -10.04
CA GLU A 8 20.61 17.05 -9.53
C GLU A 8 20.54 17.81 -8.20
N LYS A 9 19.81 18.92 -8.15
CA LYS A 9 19.57 19.69 -6.90
C LYS A 9 18.89 18.85 -5.81
N ALA A 10 17.93 17.98 -6.17
CA ALA A 10 17.27 17.13 -5.20
C ALA A 10 18.19 16.05 -4.61
N ARG A 11 19.24 15.66 -5.33
CA ARG A 11 20.25 14.67 -4.88
C ARG A 11 21.45 15.29 -4.16
N GLU A 12 21.60 16.58 -4.21
CA GLU A 12 22.70 17.29 -3.59
C GLU A 12 22.72 17.03 -2.08
N GLY A 13 23.87 16.58 -1.56
CA GLY A 13 24.04 16.24 -0.15
C GLY A 13 23.45 14.89 0.29
N ILE A 14 22.91 14.07 -0.64
CA ILE A 14 22.45 12.71 -0.32
C ILE A 14 23.50 11.71 -0.81
N ASP A 15 24.13 11.02 0.14
CA ASP A 15 25.00 9.90 -0.16
C ASP A 15 24.15 8.64 -0.44
N ARG A 16 24.34 8.03 -1.60
CA ARG A 16 23.60 6.85 -2.03
C ARG A 16 24.01 5.56 -1.34
N GLU A 17 25.18 5.53 -0.75
CA GLU A 17 25.69 4.34 -0.09
C GLU A 17 25.41 4.35 1.42
N LYS A 18 25.17 5.53 1.96
CA LYS A 18 24.88 5.73 3.37
C LYS A 18 23.47 5.25 3.73
N PHE A 19 23.38 4.57 4.86
CA PHE A 19 22.10 4.25 5.50
C PHE A 19 21.79 5.35 6.51
N TYR A 20 20.58 5.89 6.43
CA TYR A 20 20.09 6.95 7.29
C TYR A 20 19.13 6.39 8.35
N PRO A 21 19.14 6.92 9.59
CA PRO A 21 18.09 6.64 10.57
C PRO A 21 16.72 7.04 10.01
N LEU A 22 15.66 6.30 10.38
CA LEU A 22 14.32 6.54 9.85
C LEU A 22 13.84 8.00 10.00
N PRO A 23 13.97 8.68 11.16
CA PRO A 23 13.52 10.07 11.31
C PRO A 23 14.25 11.04 10.36
N ASP A 24 15.56 10.85 10.17
CA ASP A 24 16.37 11.70 9.31
C ASP A 24 16.06 11.44 7.83
N ALA A 25 15.87 10.18 7.45
CA ALA A 25 15.45 9.81 6.10
C ALA A 25 14.11 10.45 5.73
N VAL A 26 13.12 10.42 6.64
CA VAL A 26 11.81 11.05 6.44
C VAL A 26 11.93 12.55 6.26
N LYS A 27 12.74 13.25 7.08
CA LYS A 27 13.00 14.69 6.94
C LYS A 27 13.65 15.00 5.60
N LEU A 28 14.71 14.27 5.22
CA LEU A 28 15.41 14.46 3.95
C LEU A 28 14.47 14.30 2.74
N VAL A 29 13.66 13.23 2.72
CA VAL A 29 12.71 12.99 1.63
C VAL A 29 11.66 14.09 1.57
N LYS A 30 11.12 14.53 2.71
CA LYS A 30 10.12 15.59 2.80
C LYS A 30 10.69 16.94 2.32
N ASP A 31 11.89 17.31 2.73
CA ASP A 31 12.56 18.57 2.34
C ASP A 31 12.85 18.63 0.84
N ARG A 32 12.98 17.48 0.20
CA ARG A 32 13.24 17.34 -1.24
C ARG A 32 11.98 17.19 -2.09
N ALA A 33 10.82 17.01 -1.47
CA ALA A 33 9.52 16.96 -2.12
C ALA A 33 9.05 18.37 -2.50
N LYS A 34 9.57 18.90 -3.62
CA LYS A 34 9.34 20.29 -4.09
C LYS A 34 8.54 20.36 -5.38
N ALA A 35 7.74 19.35 -5.69
CA ALA A 35 6.86 19.41 -6.86
C ALA A 35 5.68 20.36 -6.63
N LYS A 36 5.00 20.77 -7.72
CA LYS A 36 3.83 21.67 -7.65
C LYS A 36 2.56 20.98 -7.15
N PHE A 37 2.63 19.73 -6.77
CA PHE A 37 1.54 18.91 -6.23
C PHE A 37 1.99 18.23 -4.94
N ASP A 38 1.04 17.77 -4.13
CA ASP A 38 1.33 17.05 -2.90
C ASP A 38 1.86 15.65 -3.22
N GLU A 39 3.20 15.51 -3.14
CA GLU A 39 3.89 14.27 -3.48
C GLU A 39 3.53 13.14 -2.50
N THR A 40 3.46 11.93 -3.01
CA THR A 40 3.32 10.74 -2.17
C THR A 40 4.69 10.29 -1.68
N ILE A 41 4.79 9.98 -0.39
CA ILE A 41 5.97 9.32 0.18
C ILE A 41 5.77 7.81 0.03
N GLU A 42 6.73 7.18 -0.61
CA GLU A 42 6.71 5.76 -0.95
C GLU A 42 7.83 5.02 -0.26
N VAL A 43 7.53 3.83 0.22
CA VAL A 43 8.51 2.90 0.77
C VAL A 43 8.73 1.74 -0.20
N ALA A 44 9.98 1.38 -0.40
CA ALA A 44 10.39 0.18 -1.12
C ALA A 44 11.17 -0.73 -0.17
N MET A 45 10.78 -2.00 -0.07
CA MET A 45 11.42 -3.01 0.76
C MET A 45 11.88 -4.19 -0.08
N ASN A 46 13.18 -4.47 -0.07
CA ASN A 46 13.71 -5.69 -0.66
C ASN A 46 13.60 -6.81 0.37
N LEU A 47 12.95 -7.90 -0.02
CA LEU A 47 12.75 -9.08 0.82
C LEU A 47 13.62 -10.24 0.36
N GLY A 48 14.09 -11.04 1.31
CA GLY A 48 14.82 -12.29 1.07
C GLY A 48 13.89 -13.45 0.75
N VAL A 49 13.02 -13.29 -0.27
CA VAL A 49 12.07 -14.30 -0.74
C VAL A 49 12.20 -14.51 -2.24
N ASP A 50 11.86 -15.70 -2.71
CA ASP A 50 11.71 -15.98 -4.14
C ASP A 50 10.21 -16.03 -4.51
N PRO A 51 9.67 -14.98 -5.16
CA PRO A 51 8.25 -14.90 -5.53
C PRO A 51 7.80 -15.92 -6.59
N ARG A 52 8.74 -16.68 -7.18
CA ARG A 52 8.41 -17.76 -8.12
C ARG A 52 7.76 -18.94 -7.41
N HIS A 53 8.06 -19.10 -6.13
CA HIS A 53 7.45 -20.13 -5.29
C HIS A 53 6.17 -19.57 -4.63
N ALA A 54 5.07 -20.29 -4.79
CA ALA A 54 3.76 -19.87 -4.30
C ALA A 54 3.70 -19.74 -2.76
N ASP A 55 4.50 -20.51 -2.04
CA ASP A 55 4.67 -20.49 -0.58
C ASP A 55 5.48 -19.30 -0.08
N GLN A 56 6.27 -18.63 -0.95
CA GLN A 56 7.05 -17.45 -0.63
C GLN A 56 6.41 -16.14 -1.12
N MET A 57 5.20 -16.21 -1.64
CA MET A 57 4.46 -15.04 -2.11
C MET A 57 3.93 -14.22 -0.93
N VAL A 58 4.57 -13.09 -0.66
CA VAL A 58 4.17 -12.15 0.40
C VAL A 58 3.11 -11.18 -0.13
N ARG A 59 1.97 -11.14 0.52
CA ARG A 59 0.90 -10.16 0.26
C ARG A 59 0.06 -9.95 1.50
N GLY A 60 -0.49 -8.76 1.64
CA GLY A 60 -1.35 -8.42 2.76
C GLY A 60 -1.92 -7.02 2.64
N VAL A 61 -2.61 -6.61 3.70
CA VAL A 61 -3.12 -5.25 3.88
C VAL A 61 -2.65 -4.73 5.23
N VAL A 62 -2.32 -3.47 5.27
CA VAL A 62 -2.03 -2.74 6.50
C VAL A 62 -2.94 -1.52 6.60
N ASN A 63 -3.51 -1.31 7.77
CA ASN A 63 -4.19 -0.08 8.11
C ASN A 63 -3.17 0.89 8.68
N LEU A 64 -2.90 1.97 7.94
CA LEU A 64 -1.97 2.99 8.39
C LEU A 64 -2.62 3.84 9.49
N PRO A 65 -1.96 4.05 10.64
CA PRO A 65 -2.55 4.77 11.77
C PRO A 65 -2.96 6.20 11.40
N ASN A 66 -2.20 6.86 10.54
CA ASN A 66 -2.48 8.22 10.08
C ASN A 66 -3.13 8.27 8.67
N GLY A 67 -3.57 7.12 8.15
CA GLY A 67 -4.11 7.01 6.80
C GLY A 67 -3.05 7.18 5.71
N SER A 68 -3.45 7.02 4.46
CA SER A 68 -2.58 7.17 3.27
C SER A 68 -2.61 8.59 2.67
N GLY A 69 -3.54 9.44 3.11
CA GLY A 69 -3.77 10.77 2.53
C GLY A 69 -4.43 10.74 1.15
N ARG A 70 -4.94 9.59 0.72
CA ARG A 70 -5.72 9.43 -0.52
C ARG A 70 -7.19 9.19 -0.18
N THR A 71 -8.07 9.93 -0.82
CA THR A 71 -9.51 9.60 -0.83
C THR A 71 -9.72 8.47 -1.82
N GLN A 72 -10.09 7.29 -1.35
CA GLN A 72 -10.35 6.14 -2.20
C GLN A 72 -11.84 6.00 -2.48
N ARG A 73 -12.21 5.80 -3.74
CA ARG A 73 -13.56 5.44 -4.14
C ARG A 73 -13.72 3.93 -4.01
N VAL A 74 -14.65 3.52 -3.16
CA VAL A 74 -14.87 2.12 -2.82
C VAL A 74 -16.12 1.60 -3.53
N ALA A 75 -15.95 0.57 -4.35
CA ALA A 75 -17.05 -0.19 -4.94
C ALA A 75 -17.31 -1.46 -4.13
N VAL A 76 -18.57 -1.76 -3.89
CA VAL A 76 -19.01 -2.93 -3.14
C VAL A 76 -19.98 -3.76 -3.97
N PHE A 77 -19.62 -5.01 -4.20
CA PHE A 77 -20.50 -6.01 -4.76
C PHE A 77 -21.29 -6.69 -3.64
N ALA A 78 -22.53 -6.28 -3.46
CA ALA A 78 -23.42 -6.82 -2.42
C ALA A 78 -24.88 -6.79 -2.86
N ARG A 79 -25.72 -7.67 -2.28
CA ARG A 79 -27.17 -7.73 -2.51
C ARG A 79 -27.95 -7.54 -1.20
N GLY A 80 -29.18 -7.05 -1.33
CA GLY A 80 -30.15 -6.94 -0.21
C GLY A 80 -29.62 -6.11 0.95
N ALA A 81 -29.78 -6.59 2.17
CA ALA A 81 -29.40 -5.90 3.40
C ALA A 81 -27.90 -5.50 3.42
N LYS A 82 -27.00 -6.34 2.89
CA LYS A 82 -25.57 -6.04 2.82
C LYS A 82 -25.25 -4.85 1.89
N ALA A 83 -26.08 -4.61 0.88
CA ALA A 83 -25.95 -3.44 0.02
C ALA A 83 -26.33 -2.15 0.77
N GLU A 84 -27.34 -2.20 1.63
CA GLU A 84 -27.73 -1.08 2.49
C GLU A 84 -26.68 -0.79 3.56
N GLU A 85 -26.14 -1.83 4.19
CA GLU A 85 -25.00 -1.72 5.12
C GLU A 85 -23.77 -1.08 4.46
N ALA A 86 -23.46 -1.47 3.21
CA ALA A 86 -22.36 -0.88 2.44
C ALA A 86 -22.58 0.61 2.19
N LYS A 87 -23.79 1.02 1.82
CA LYS A 87 -24.14 2.43 1.62
C LYS A 87 -24.06 3.22 2.92
N ALA A 88 -24.57 2.66 4.02
CA ALA A 88 -24.51 3.26 5.34
C ALA A 88 -23.06 3.40 5.85
N ALA A 89 -22.18 2.45 5.50
CA ALA A 89 -20.75 2.52 5.80
C ALA A 89 -19.98 3.53 4.94
N GLY A 90 -20.63 4.11 3.91
CA GLY A 90 -20.08 5.15 3.07
C GLY A 90 -19.42 4.63 1.78
N ALA A 91 -19.79 3.46 1.26
CA ALA A 91 -19.34 3.02 -0.06
C ALA A 91 -19.86 3.97 -1.16
N ASP A 92 -18.99 4.27 -2.14
CA ASP A 92 -19.33 5.21 -3.20
C ASP A 92 -20.17 4.56 -4.29
N ILE A 93 -19.92 3.31 -4.58
CA ILE A 93 -20.63 2.53 -5.59
C ILE A 93 -21.04 1.20 -4.96
N VAL A 94 -22.33 0.91 -4.98
CA VAL A 94 -22.86 -0.37 -4.50
C VAL A 94 -23.78 -0.96 -5.56
N GLY A 95 -23.58 -2.22 -5.89
CA GLY A 95 -24.38 -2.91 -6.89
C GLY A 95 -24.13 -4.41 -6.93
N ALA A 96 -24.88 -5.10 -7.74
CA ALA A 96 -24.72 -6.53 -8.00
C ALA A 96 -24.49 -6.78 -9.49
N GLU A 97 -25.47 -7.29 -10.21
CA GLU A 97 -25.38 -7.56 -11.65
C GLU A 97 -25.21 -6.28 -12.49
N ASP A 98 -25.91 -5.23 -12.13
CA ASP A 98 -25.82 -3.90 -12.76
C ASP A 98 -24.39 -3.34 -12.72
N LEU A 99 -23.69 -3.56 -11.60
CA LEU A 99 -22.28 -3.16 -11.46
C LEU A 99 -21.37 -4.06 -12.28
N VAL A 100 -21.67 -5.37 -12.37
CA VAL A 100 -20.90 -6.30 -13.21
C VAL A 100 -20.98 -5.89 -14.68
N GLU A 101 -22.15 -5.50 -15.17
CA GLU A 101 -22.34 -5.03 -16.54
C GLU A 101 -21.56 -3.76 -16.84
N LYS A 102 -21.59 -2.76 -15.93
CA LYS A 102 -20.82 -1.51 -16.06
C LYS A 102 -19.32 -1.78 -16.13
N VAL A 103 -18.80 -2.63 -15.24
CA VAL A 103 -17.38 -3.00 -15.22
C VAL A 103 -17.00 -3.77 -16.48
N THR A 104 -17.88 -4.66 -16.98
CA THR A 104 -17.66 -5.38 -18.25
C THR A 104 -17.61 -4.41 -19.43
N ALA A 105 -18.45 -3.36 -19.43
CA ALA A 105 -18.41 -2.29 -20.42
C ALA A 105 -17.18 -1.35 -20.28
N GLY A 106 -16.32 -1.59 -19.28
CA GLY A 106 -15.08 -0.82 -19.07
C GLY A 106 -15.23 0.42 -18.19
N GLN A 107 -16.40 0.65 -17.61
CA GLN A 107 -16.64 1.74 -16.65
C GLN A 107 -16.14 1.36 -15.26
N ILE A 108 -14.93 1.79 -14.92
CA ILE A 108 -14.28 1.50 -13.65
C ILE A 108 -13.92 2.82 -12.97
N ASP A 109 -14.87 3.35 -12.20
CA ASP A 109 -14.77 4.64 -11.51
C ASP A 109 -14.46 4.46 -10.00
N PHE A 110 -13.75 3.40 -9.64
CA PHE A 110 -13.39 3.09 -8.26
C PHE A 110 -11.92 2.68 -8.15
N ASP A 111 -11.38 2.87 -6.96
CA ASP A 111 -9.98 2.61 -6.63
C ASP A 111 -9.82 1.35 -5.76
N ARG A 112 -10.92 0.89 -5.15
CA ARG A 112 -10.99 -0.34 -4.36
C ARG A 112 -12.28 -1.09 -4.64
N CYS A 113 -12.17 -2.41 -4.61
CA CYS A 113 -13.30 -3.31 -4.81
C CYS A 113 -13.44 -4.27 -3.63
N ILE A 114 -14.63 -4.32 -3.05
CA ILE A 114 -15.02 -5.26 -1.99
C ILE A 114 -16.16 -6.11 -2.53
N ALA A 115 -16.18 -7.39 -2.20
CA ALA A 115 -17.24 -8.29 -2.61
C ALA A 115 -17.70 -9.18 -1.45
N THR A 116 -19.00 -9.47 -1.41
CA THR A 116 -19.50 -10.53 -0.55
C THR A 116 -19.17 -11.90 -1.17
N PRO A 117 -18.95 -12.94 -0.35
CA PRO A 117 -18.64 -14.29 -0.85
C PRO A 117 -19.66 -14.82 -1.85
N ASP A 118 -20.94 -14.48 -1.67
CA ASP A 118 -22.05 -14.92 -2.49
C ASP A 118 -21.98 -14.41 -3.94
N LEU A 119 -21.39 -13.23 -4.15
CA LEU A 119 -21.23 -12.61 -5.48
C LEU A 119 -19.90 -12.93 -6.15
N MET A 120 -18.99 -13.64 -5.48
CA MET A 120 -17.69 -13.99 -6.06
C MET A 120 -17.77 -14.78 -7.38
N PRO A 121 -18.76 -15.68 -7.61
CA PRO A 121 -18.90 -16.33 -8.91
C PRO A 121 -19.18 -15.35 -10.06
N LEU A 122 -19.91 -14.26 -9.79
CA LEU A 122 -20.18 -13.20 -10.77
C LEU A 122 -18.96 -12.30 -10.96
N VAL A 123 -18.37 -11.85 -9.86
CA VAL A 123 -17.15 -11.01 -9.87
C VAL A 123 -15.97 -11.75 -10.51
N GLY A 124 -15.92 -13.07 -10.37
CA GLY A 124 -14.89 -13.91 -11.01
C GLY A 124 -14.83 -13.76 -12.55
N ARG A 125 -15.98 -13.52 -13.18
CA ARG A 125 -16.07 -13.24 -14.63
C ARG A 125 -15.34 -11.95 -15.02
N LEU A 126 -15.23 -10.98 -14.10
CA LEU A 126 -14.53 -9.72 -14.29
C LEU A 126 -13.01 -9.85 -14.13
N GLY A 127 -12.48 -11.04 -13.84
CA GLY A 127 -11.06 -11.27 -13.59
C GLY A 127 -10.15 -10.79 -14.72
N LYS A 128 -10.60 -10.86 -15.99
CA LYS A 128 -9.87 -10.36 -17.15
C LYS A 128 -9.74 -8.82 -17.17
N VAL A 129 -10.68 -8.11 -16.55
CA VAL A 129 -10.75 -6.65 -16.51
C VAL A 129 -10.14 -6.10 -15.21
N LEU A 130 -10.52 -6.65 -14.08
CA LEU A 130 -10.08 -6.21 -12.74
C LEU A 130 -8.69 -6.74 -12.36
N GLY A 131 -8.33 -7.93 -12.83
CA GLY A 131 -7.05 -8.59 -12.49
C GLY A 131 -5.82 -7.78 -12.88
N PRO A 132 -5.67 -7.34 -14.15
CA PRO A 132 -4.52 -6.53 -14.59
C PRO A 132 -4.42 -5.18 -13.87
N ARG A 133 -5.55 -4.65 -13.39
CA ARG A 133 -5.61 -3.38 -12.63
C ARG A 133 -5.36 -3.56 -11.13
N GLY A 134 -5.22 -4.78 -10.63
CA GLY A 134 -5.06 -5.06 -9.20
C GLY A 134 -6.31 -4.85 -8.36
N LEU A 135 -7.50 -4.69 -9.00
CA LEU A 135 -8.77 -4.39 -8.34
C LEU A 135 -9.60 -5.64 -8.01
N MET A 136 -9.09 -6.83 -8.31
CA MET A 136 -9.82 -8.08 -8.07
C MET A 136 -9.92 -8.38 -6.58
N PRO A 137 -11.14 -8.54 -6.02
CA PRO A 137 -11.32 -8.91 -4.62
C PRO A 137 -10.65 -10.23 -4.27
N ASN A 138 -10.06 -10.32 -3.09
CA ASN A 138 -9.35 -11.51 -2.65
C ASN A 138 -9.57 -11.77 -1.15
N PRO A 139 -9.90 -13.02 -0.74
CA PRO A 139 -10.09 -13.37 0.66
C PRO A 139 -8.84 -13.14 1.52
N LYS A 140 -7.63 -13.40 0.98
CA LYS A 140 -6.37 -13.24 1.71
C LYS A 140 -6.05 -11.77 2.07
N VAL A 141 -6.68 -10.84 1.36
CA VAL A 141 -6.52 -9.39 1.54
C VAL A 141 -7.68 -8.81 2.34
N GLY A 142 -8.69 -9.64 2.68
CA GLY A 142 -9.86 -9.22 3.42
C GLY A 142 -10.86 -8.38 2.60
N THR A 143 -10.72 -8.33 1.26
CA THR A 143 -11.64 -7.63 0.37
C THR A 143 -12.81 -8.53 -0.07
N VAL A 144 -12.79 -9.82 0.29
CA VAL A 144 -13.92 -10.72 0.20
C VAL A 144 -14.36 -11.06 1.63
N THR A 145 -15.45 -10.47 2.08
CA THR A 145 -15.91 -10.62 3.45
C THR A 145 -17.44 -10.50 3.55
N ALA A 146 -18.01 -11.13 4.58
CA ALA A 146 -19.39 -10.94 4.96
C ALA A 146 -19.62 -9.64 5.76
N ASP A 147 -18.55 -9.15 6.44
CA ASP A 147 -18.55 -7.89 7.18
C ASP A 147 -18.15 -6.73 6.27
N VAL A 148 -19.12 -6.24 5.53
CA VAL A 148 -18.92 -5.17 4.56
C VAL A 148 -18.63 -3.84 5.24
N THR A 149 -19.23 -3.58 6.40
CA THR A 149 -19.09 -2.31 7.12
C THR A 149 -17.63 -2.04 7.53
N ASN A 150 -17.00 -3.02 8.17
CA ASN A 150 -15.60 -2.88 8.60
C ASN A 150 -14.64 -2.84 7.40
N ALA A 151 -14.93 -3.60 6.34
CA ALA A 151 -14.12 -3.57 5.12
C ALA A 151 -14.16 -2.21 4.42
N VAL A 152 -15.33 -1.58 4.30
CA VAL A 152 -15.49 -0.25 3.71
C VAL A 152 -14.80 0.82 4.57
N ARG A 153 -14.99 0.78 5.90
CA ARG A 153 -14.32 1.69 6.82
C ARG A 153 -12.81 1.57 6.75
N GLY A 154 -12.28 0.34 6.72
CA GLY A 154 -10.85 0.09 6.55
C GLY A 154 -10.32 0.61 5.23
N ALA A 155 -11.02 0.37 4.12
CA ALA A 155 -10.65 0.87 2.80
C ALA A 155 -10.61 2.41 2.76
N LYS A 156 -11.60 3.09 3.32
CA LYS A 156 -11.64 4.55 3.43
C LYS A 156 -10.68 5.12 4.47
N GLY A 157 -10.39 4.36 5.53
CA GLY A 157 -9.45 4.72 6.58
C GLY A 157 -7.98 4.72 6.17
N GLY A 158 -7.67 4.40 4.92
CA GLY A 158 -6.30 4.44 4.40
C GLY A 158 -5.57 3.11 4.50
N SER A 159 -6.28 2.00 4.42
CA SER A 159 -5.65 0.69 4.27
C SER A 159 -4.82 0.63 2.98
N VAL A 160 -3.62 0.10 3.05
CA VAL A 160 -2.71 -0.07 1.92
C VAL A 160 -2.47 -1.54 1.69
N GLU A 161 -2.73 -1.98 0.46
CA GLU A 161 -2.40 -3.34 0.03
C GLU A 161 -0.93 -3.39 -0.40
N PHE A 162 -0.24 -4.45 -0.01
CA PHE A 162 1.10 -4.73 -0.48
C PHE A 162 1.20 -6.14 -1.06
N ARG A 163 2.03 -6.25 -2.09
CA ARG A 163 2.34 -7.51 -2.75
C ARG A 163 3.79 -7.51 -3.20
N VAL A 164 4.47 -8.63 -3.00
CA VAL A 164 5.83 -8.80 -3.52
C VAL A 164 5.81 -8.91 -5.03
N GLU A 165 6.71 -8.19 -5.70
CA GLU A 165 6.95 -8.26 -7.13
C GLU A 165 7.89 -9.42 -7.50
N LYS A 166 8.06 -9.68 -8.80
CA LYS A 166 8.95 -10.73 -9.32
C LYS A 166 10.41 -10.59 -8.87
N ALA A 167 10.83 -9.38 -8.54
CA ALA A 167 12.17 -9.09 -8.04
C ALA A 167 12.33 -9.23 -6.52
N GLY A 168 11.29 -9.68 -5.80
CA GLY A 168 11.33 -9.80 -4.33
C GLY A 168 11.16 -8.45 -3.61
N ILE A 169 10.64 -7.42 -4.29
CA ILE A 169 10.48 -6.07 -3.75
C ILE A 169 9.01 -5.79 -3.48
N ILE A 170 8.73 -5.08 -2.39
CA ILE A 170 7.42 -4.52 -2.07
C ILE A 170 7.49 -3.01 -2.20
N HIS A 171 6.50 -2.42 -2.86
CA HIS A 171 6.30 -0.98 -2.96
C HIS A 171 4.98 -0.57 -2.33
N ALA A 172 4.97 0.52 -1.56
CA ALA A 172 3.74 1.05 -0.98
C ALA A 172 3.84 2.56 -0.72
N GLY A 173 2.74 3.27 -0.95
CA GLY A 173 2.59 4.66 -0.53
C GLY A 173 2.19 4.75 0.94
N VAL A 174 3.00 5.39 1.77
CA VAL A 174 2.81 5.47 3.23
C VAL A 174 2.27 6.80 3.72
N GLY A 175 2.08 7.77 2.83
CA GLY A 175 1.51 9.07 3.17
C GLY A 175 1.81 10.14 2.13
N LYS A 176 1.43 11.36 2.45
CA LYS A 176 1.67 12.55 1.63
C LYS A 176 2.80 13.41 2.21
N ALA A 177 3.48 14.17 1.36
CA ALA A 177 4.51 15.11 1.77
C ALA A 177 3.98 16.20 2.72
N SER A 178 2.68 16.51 2.65
CA SER A 178 1.97 17.42 3.56
C SER A 178 1.87 16.90 5.00
N PHE A 179 2.02 15.57 5.22
CA PHE A 179 1.96 15.00 6.58
C PHE A 179 3.14 15.46 7.43
N SER A 180 2.97 15.51 8.77
CA SER A 180 4.09 15.73 9.68
C SER A 180 5.10 14.59 9.60
N ALA A 181 6.37 14.87 9.92
CA ALA A 181 7.41 13.85 9.89
C ALA A 181 7.11 12.69 10.86
N GLU A 182 6.54 12.98 12.01
CA GLU A 182 6.13 12.01 13.03
C GLU A 182 5.08 11.03 12.47
N LYS A 183 4.02 11.53 11.84
CA LYS A 183 2.98 10.72 11.21
C LYS A 183 3.53 9.80 10.13
N LEU A 184 4.50 10.28 9.34
CA LEU A 184 5.16 9.46 8.32
C LEU A 184 6.03 8.36 8.96
N VAL A 185 6.76 8.67 10.03
CA VAL A 185 7.56 7.69 10.78
C VAL A 185 6.67 6.58 11.35
N GLU A 186 5.54 6.94 11.97
CA GLU A 186 4.57 5.98 12.50
C GLU A 186 3.98 5.08 11.38
N ASN A 187 3.61 5.68 10.25
CA ASN A 187 3.08 4.95 9.11
C ASN A 187 4.12 3.97 8.53
N VAL A 188 5.39 4.40 8.39
CA VAL A 188 6.47 3.52 7.90
C VAL A 188 6.71 2.36 8.86
N ARG A 189 6.72 2.61 10.19
CA ARG A 189 6.86 1.55 11.19
C ARG A 189 5.69 0.56 11.13
N ALA A 190 4.44 1.06 11.11
CA ALA A 190 3.26 0.21 11.02
C ALA A 190 3.28 -0.66 9.74
N PHE A 191 3.73 -0.08 8.63
CA PHE A 191 3.89 -0.82 7.38
C PHE A 191 4.98 -1.90 7.49
N ALA A 192 6.15 -1.55 8.02
CA ALA A 192 7.26 -2.49 8.19
C ALA A 192 6.91 -3.65 9.12
N ASP A 193 6.21 -3.37 10.23
CA ASP A 193 5.72 -4.40 11.17
C ASP A 193 4.71 -5.35 10.50
N ALA A 194 3.80 -4.81 9.68
CA ALA A 194 2.84 -5.63 8.94
C ALA A 194 3.55 -6.54 7.91
N VAL A 195 4.56 -6.04 7.21
CA VAL A 195 5.38 -6.83 6.30
C VAL A 195 6.16 -7.90 7.07
N GLN A 196 6.75 -7.56 8.22
CA GLN A 196 7.48 -8.51 9.07
C GLN A 196 6.58 -9.64 9.58
N LYS A 197 5.35 -9.33 9.98
CA LYS A 197 4.34 -10.32 10.39
C LYS A 197 3.90 -11.24 9.24
N ALA A 198 3.98 -10.77 8.02
CA ALA A 198 3.65 -11.53 6.81
C ALA A 198 4.80 -12.42 6.32
N LYS A 199 5.89 -12.58 7.10
CA LYS A 199 7.03 -13.44 6.75
C LYS A 199 6.56 -14.88 6.55
N PRO A 200 6.79 -15.48 5.35
CA PRO A 200 6.44 -16.87 5.12
C PRO A 200 7.40 -17.83 5.84
N ALA A 201 6.90 -18.99 6.26
CA ALA A 201 7.69 -19.99 6.95
C ALA A 201 8.89 -20.50 6.14
N GLY A 202 8.77 -20.51 4.81
CA GLY A 202 9.83 -20.92 3.88
C GLY A 202 10.95 -19.89 3.68
N ALA A 203 10.82 -18.67 4.19
CA ALA A 203 11.85 -17.63 4.03
C ALA A 203 13.03 -17.89 4.97
N LYS A 204 14.19 -18.23 4.39
CA LYS A 204 15.46 -18.47 5.12
C LYS A 204 16.29 -17.18 5.18
N GLY A 205 17.04 -17.00 6.26
CA GLY A 205 17.93 -15.87 6.44
C GLY A 205 17.24 -14.54 6.76
N SER A 206 17.87 -13.42 6.37
CA SER A 206 17.35 -12.08 6.60
C SER A 206 16.14 -11.82 5.70
N PHE A 207 14.97 -11.63 6.30
CA PHE A 207 13.71 -11.43 5.56
C PHE A 207 13.66 -10.04 4.94
N VAL A 208 13.90 -8.99 5.72
CA VAL A 208 14.01 -7.61 5.20
C VAL A 208 15.47 -7.30 4.98
N GLN A 209 15.87 -7.12 3.72
CA GLN A 209 17.26 -6.88 3.34
C GLN A 209 17.59 -5.39 3.23
N LYS A 210 16.72 -4.63 2.58
CA LYS A 210 16.89 -3.18 2.35
C LYS A 210 15.56 -2.48 2.46
N ILE A 211 15.59 -1.27 3.01
CA ILE A 211 14.45 -0.35 3.06
C ILE A 211 14.89 0.96 2.44
N SER A 212 14.05 1.54 1.59
CA SER A 212 14.28 2.84 0.98
C SER A 212 13.02 3.66 0.99
N LEU A 213 13.14 4.95 1.22
CA LEU A 213 12.06 5.94 1.08
C LEU A 213 12.33 6.85 -0.10
N SER A 214 11.27 7.25 -0.78
CA SER A 214 11.32 8.27 -1.83
C SER A 214 10.04 9.09 -1.85
N SER A 215 10.10 10.30 -2.36
CA SER A 215 8.89 11.01 -2.80
C SER A 215 8.66 10.76 -4.28
N THR A 216 7.44 11.03 -4.77
CA THR A 216 7.05 10.76 -6.17
C THR A 216 8.05 11.26 -7.19
N MET A 217 8.62 12.45 -6.96
CA MET A 217 9.57 13.09 -7.88
C MET A 217 10.96 13.30 -7.29
N GLY A 218 11.18 12.81 -6.06
CA GLY A 218 12.43 12.97 -5.32
C GLY A 218 13.39 11.80 -5.46
N PRO A 219 14.57 11.91 -4.86
CA PRO A 219 15.54 10.83 -4.79
C PRO A 219 15.14 9.77 -3.76
N GLY A 220 15.60 8.54 -3.98
CA GLY A 220 15.50 7.47 -2.98
C GLY A 220 16.60 7.60 -1.92
N VAL A 221 16.21 7.43 -0.66
CA VAL A 221 17.08 7.44 0.53
C VAL A 221 17.03 6.06 1.17
N LYS A 222 18.18 5.45 1.40
CA LYS A 222 18.29 4.16 2.08
C LYS A 222 18.13 4.34 3.58
N ILE A 223 17.35 3.47 4.21
CA ILE A 223 17.10 3.47 5.66
C ILE A 223 17.79 2.29 6.29
N GLU A 224 18.33 2.50 7.46
CA GLU A 224 18.86 1.44 8.28
C GLU A 224 17.70 0.60 8.87
N PRO A 225 17.60 -0.71 8.52
CA PRO A 225 16.46 -1.54 8.95
C PRO A 225 16.30 -1.62 10.46
N SER A 226 17.40 -1.61 11.22
CA SER A 226 17.39 -1.64 12.68
C SER A 226 16.61 -0.48 13.30
N THR A 227 16.62 0.69 12.69
CA THR A 227 15.94 1.89 13.20
C THR A 227 14.43 1.88 12.95
N VAL A 228 13.98 1.07 11.99
CA VAL A 228 12.54 0.93 11.65
C VAL A 228 11.85 0.01 12.65
N PHE A 229 12.49 -1.13 12.99
CA PHE A 229 11.93 -2.17 13.87
C PHE A 229 12.19 -1.92 15.37
N ARG A 230 12.97 -0.90 15.72
CA ARG A 230 13.19 -0.53 17.12
C ARG A 230 11.97 0.22 17.66
N ALA A 231 11.31 -0.35 18.67
CA ALA A 231 10.33 0.38 19.48
C ALA A 231 11.03 1.59 20.15
N GLU A 232 10.37 2.76 20.16
CA GLU A 232 10.83 3.89 20.97
C GLU A 232 10.80 3.47 22.45
N GLY A 233 11.98 3.26 23.06
CA GLY A 233 12.08 2.86 24.47
C GLY A 233 13.21 1.89 24.78
N ALA A 234 13.79 1.19 23.82
CA ALA A 234 15.00 0.41 24.05
C ALA A 234 16.24 1.33 23.97
N LYS A 235 16.54 2.02 25.08
CA LYS A 235 17.87 2.60 25.31
C LYS A 235 18.91 1.48 25.29
N ALA A 236 20.00 1.70 24.55
CA ALA A 236 21.18 0.85 24.55
C ALA A 236 21.80 0.80 25.93
#